data_9658a3a7310e28f24c5e532167d3bdc7
#
_entry.id   9658a3a7310e28f24c5e532167d3bdc7
#
_cell.length_a   1.000
_cell.length_b   1.000
_cell.length_c   1.000
_cell.angle_alpha   90.00
_cell.angle_beta   90.00
_cell.angle_gamma   90.00
#
_symmetry.space_group_name_H-M   'P 1'
#
loop_
_entity.id
_entity.type
_entity.pdbx_description
1 polymer ?
#
loop_
_entity_poly.entity_id
_entity_poly.type
_entity_poly.pdbx_seq_one_letter_code
_entity_poly.pdbx_strand_id
1 'polypeptide(L)' 'MSRWTPCKRRDFVRRLRAFGFDGPLAGTRHSFMTYESHRLAIPSNTEYSVDQVRMMMAEVEAILGRSVTAAEWSCL' A
#
# COMPACT_ATOMS: atom_id res chain seq x y z
N MET A 1 -14.88 13.97 7.79
CA MET A 1 -14.86 12.60 7.27
C MET A 1 -13.69 12.44 6.32
N SER A 2 -12.88 11.44 6.53
CA SER A 2 -11.68 11.22 5.70
C SER A 2 -12.05 10.50 4.41
N ARG A 3 -11.33 10.86 3.34
CA ARG A 3 -11.49 10.27 2.02
C ARG A 3 -10.19 9.65 1.57
N TRP A 4 -10.28 8.67 0.68
CA TRP A 4 -9.12 8.21 -0.05
C TRP A 4 -8.66 9.31 -0.99
N THR A 5 -7.36 9.58 -1.01
CA THR A 5 -6.74 10.63 -1.83
C THR A 5 -5.60 10.04 -2.63
N PRO A 6 -5.16 10.71 -3.71
CA PRO A 6 -3.94 10.29 -4.39
C PRO A 6 -2.78 10.24 -3.40
N CYS A 7 -1.82 9.38 -3.66
CA CYS A 7 -0.71 9.16 -2.75
C CYS A 7 0.57 8.96 -3.53
N LYS A 8 1.63 9.61 -3.11
CA LYS A 8 2.96 9.37 -3.71
C LYS A 8 3.44 7.97 -3.34
N ARG A 9 4.13 7.32 -4.28
CA ARG A 9 4.67 5.98 -4.08
C ARG A 9 5.48 5.90 -2.78
N ARG A 10 6.36 6.85 -2.54
CA ARG A 10 7.22 6.86 -1.34
C ARG A 10 6.40 6.90 -0.05
N ASP A 11 5.30 7.66 -0.05
CA ASP A 11 4.43 7.78 1.13
C ASP A 11 3.60 6.52 1.32
N PHE A 12 3.16 5.91 0.22
CA PHE A 12 2.44 4.63 0.24
C PHE A 12 3.34 3.55 0.87
N VAL A 13 4.58 3.46 0.40
CA VAL A 13 5.56 2.49 0.93
C VAL A 13 5.81 2.74 2.41
N ARG A 14 6.00 4.00 2.82
CA ARG A 14 6.22 4.35 4.22
C ARG A 14 5.06 3.92 5.11
N ARG A 15 3.84 4.14 4.65
CA ARG A 15 2.63 3.76 5.38
C ARG A 15 2.48 2.25 5.48
N LEU A 16 2.82 1.52 4.41
CA LEU A 16 2.83 0.06 4.47
C LEU A 16 3.81 -0.46 5.51
N ARG A 17 4.98 0.16 5.63
CA ARG A 17 5.95 -0.21 6.66
C ARG A 17 5.38 0.00 8.06
N ALA A 18 4.58 1.04 8.26
CA ALA A 18 3.92 1.29 9.54
C ALA A 18 2.93 0.17 9.90
N PHE A 19 2.37 -0.52 8.90
CA PHE A 19 1.51 -1.68 9.12
C PHE A 19 2.32 -2.98 9.33
N GLY A 20 3.62 -2.94 9.15
CA GLY A 20 4.47 -4.12 9.33
C GLY A 20 4.94 -4.76 8.04
N PHE A 21 4.69 -4.15 6.88
CA PHE A 21 5.22 -4.64 5.62
C PHE A 21 6.72 -4.34 5.53
N ASP A 22 7.45 -5.21 4.87
CA ASP A 22 8.86 -5.05 4.55
C ASP A 22 9.04 -4.73 3.07
N GLY A 23 10.13 -4.04 2.75
CA GLY A 23 10.47 -3.71 1.38
C GLY A 23 10.54 -2.21 1.13
N PRO A 24 10.53 -1.78 -0.12
CA PRO A 24 10.28 -2.60 -1.31
C PRO A 24 11.49 -3.47 -1.69
N LEU A 25 11.20 -4.64 -2.22
CA LEU A 25 12.18 -5.59 -2.73
C LEU A 25 12.08 -5.63 -4.24
N ALA A 26 13.20 -5.88 -4.90
CA ALA A 26 13.24 -5.96 -6.35
C ALA A 26 12.65 -7.28 -6.84
N GLY A 27 11.68 -7.19 -7.75
CA GLY A 27 11.12 -8.34 -8.43
C GLY A 27 11.58 -8.38 -9.88
N THR A 28 11.12 -9.38 -10.64
CA THR A 28 11.46 -9.50 -12.07
C THR A 28 10.87 -8.39 -12.91
N ARG A 29 9.66 -7.93 -12.61
CA ARG A 29 8.97 -6.89 -13.36
C ARG A 29 8.67 -5.66 -12.50
N HIS A 30 8.26 -5.88 -11.27
CA HIS A 30 7.85 -4.84 -10.35
C HIS A 30 8.50 -5.06 -9.00
N SER A 31 8.73 -3.97 -8.28
CA SER A 31 9.06 -4.07 -6.86
C SER A 31 7.85 -4.62 -6.10
N PHE A 32 8.10 -5.18 -4.94
CA PHE A 32 7.02 -5.71 -4.10
C PHE A 32 7.34 -5.48 -2.63
N MET A 33 6.29 -5.45 -1.82
CA MET A 33 6.38 -5.44 -0.36
C MET A 33 5.94 -6.80 0.14
N THR A 34 6.43 -7.19 1.31
CA THR A 34 6.05 -8.47 1.93
C THR A 34 5.43 -8.25 3.29
N TYR A 35 4.49 -9.12 3.62
CA TYR A 35 3.89 -9.20 4.95
C TYR A 35 3.69 -10.68 5.24
N GLU A 36 4.46 -11.21 6.20
CA GLU A 36 4.50 -12.65 6.45
C GLU A 36 4.82 -13.41 5.16
N SER A 37 3.94 -14.30 4.70
CA SER A 37 4.14 -15.07 3.46
C SER A 37 3.51 -14.40 2.24
N HIS A 38 2.92 -13.22 2.39
CA HIS A 38 2.22 -12.53 1.32
C HIS A 38 3.10 -11.51 0.62
N ARG A 39 2.82 -11.26 -0.65
CA ARG A 39 3.50 -10.25 -1.45
C ARG A 39 2.48 -9.28 -2.01
N LEU A 40 2.87 -8.00 -2.06
CA LEU A 40 2.06 -6.95 -2.65
C LEU A 40 2.90 -6.25 -3.71
N ALA A 41 2.50 -6.32 -4.98
CA ALA A 41 3.19 -5.64 -6.06
C ALA A 41 3.04 -4.12 -5.89
N ILE A 42 4.14 -3.40 -6.08
CA ILE A 42 4.19 -1.94 -5.96
C ILE A 42 4.41 -1.35 -7.35
N PRO A 43 3.40 -0.69 -7.94
CA PRO A 43 3.57 -0.04 -9.24
C PRO A 43 4.72 0.96 -9.25
N SER A 44 5.37 1.10 -10.40
CA SER A 44 6.57 1.93 -10.54
C SER A 44 6.29 3.42 -10.70
N ASN A 45 5.06 3.82 -11.00
CA ASN A 45 4.74 5.24 -11.15
C ASN A 45 4.94 5.98 -9.82
N THR A 46 5.34 7.25 -9.91
CA THR A 46 5.73 8.03 -8.73
C THR A 46 4.55 8.50 -7.89
N GLU A 47 3.37 8.55 -8.48
CA GLU A 47 2.16 8.96 -7.77
C GLU A 47 1.00 8.05 -8.17
N TYR A 48 0.25 7.61 -7.18
CA TYR A 48 -0.90 6.72 -7.36
C TYR A 48 -2.19 7.53 -7.33
N SER A 49 -3.06 7.30 -8.31
CA SER A 49 -4.39 7.90 -8.34
C SER A 49 -5.26 7.33 -7.22
N VAL A 50 -6.37 8.00 -6.94
CA VAL A 50 -7.34 7.49 -5.94
C VAL A 50 -7.79 6.07 -6.28
N ASP A 51 -8.10 5.80 -7.54
CA ASP A 51 -8.53 4.47 -7.96
C ASP A 51 -7.44 3.44 -7.73
N GLN A 52 -6.20 3.79 -8.04
CA GLN A 52 -5.05 2.91 -7.83
C GLN A 52 -4.84 2.64 -6.34
N VAL A 53 -4.92 3.68 -5.51
CA VAL A 53 -4.81 3.55 -4.05
C VAL A 53 -5.90 2.62 -3.52
N ARG A 54 -7.14 2.80 -3.94
CA ARG A 54 -8.25 1.97 -3.47
C ARG A 54 -8.10 0.52 -3.88
N MET A 55 -7.64 0.28 -5.12
CA MET A 55 -7.39 -1.07 -5.61
C MET A 55 -6.29 -1.75 -4.79
N MET A 56 -5.19 -1.04 -4.54
CA MET A 56 -4.08 -1.58 -3.75
C MET A 56 -4.48 -1.79 -2.29
N MET A 57 -5.29 -0.90 -1.72
CA MET A 57 -5.77 -1.04 -0.35
C MET A 57 -6.69 -2.24 -0.18
N ALA A 58 -7.45 -2.63 -1.21
CA ALA A 58 -8.24 -3.86 -1.16
C ALA A 58 -7.33 -5.07 -1.00
N GLU A 59 -6.19 -5.09 -1.69
CA GLU A 59 -5.19 -6.16 -1.53
C GLU A 59 -4.55 -6.12 -0.14
N VAL A 60 -4.20 -4.93 0.35
CA VAL A 60 -3.63 -4.75 1.69
C VAL A 60 -4.58 -5.29 2.75
N GLU A 61 -5.85 -4.96 2.66
CA GLU A 61 -6.86 -5.44 3.60
C GLU A 61 -6.98 -6.96 3.58
N ALA A 62 -6.94 -7.55 2.37
CA ALA A 62 -6.98 -9.01 2.24
C ALA A 62 -5.76 -9.66 2.89
N ILE A 63 -4.58 -9.08 2.73
CA ILE A 63 -3.34 -9.58 3.32
C ILE A 63 -3.37 -9.44 4.85
N LEU A 64 -3.81 -8.29 5.35
CA LEU A 64 -3.89 -8.03 6.80
C LEU A 64 -5.03 -8.79 7.47
N GLY A 65 -6.04 -9.19 6.71
CA GLY A 65 -7.22 -9.84 7.25
C GLY A 65 -8.15 -8.90 8.00
N ARG A 66 -8.10 -7.59 7.71
CA ARG A 66 -8.98 -6.61 8.33
C ARG A 66 -9.17 -5.40 7.43
N SER A 67 -10.20 -4.61 7.73
CA SER A 67 -10.45 -3.36 7.03
C SER A 67 -9.52 -2.26 7.53
N VAL A 68 -9.16 -1.37 6.62
CA VAL A 68 -8.36 -0.17 6.92
C VAL A 68 -9.16 1.02 6.41
N THR A 69 -9.50 1.94 7.30
CA THR A 69 -10.24 3.15 6.91
C THR A 69 -9.29 4.18 6.31
N ALA A 70 -9.86 5.09 5.50
CA ALA A 70 -9.09 6.20 4.96
C ALA A 70 -8.49 7.07 6.07
N ALA A 71 -9.22 7.24 7.17
CA ALA A 71 -8.73 8.00 8.33
C ALA A 71 -7.51 7.34 8.95
N GLU A 72 -7.56 6.04 9.16
CA GLU A 72 -6.43 5.27 9.72
C GLU A 72 -5.21 5.38 8.80
N TRP A 73 -5.42 5.21 7.51
CA TRP A 73 -4.36 5.29 6.52
C TRP A 73 -3.71 6.68 6.47
N SER A 74 -4.50 7.74 6.49
CA SER A 74 -3.96 9.11 6.40
C SER A 74 -3.27 9.58 7.67
N CYS A 75 -3.46 8.92 8.79
CA CYS A 75 -2.79 9.24 10.05
C CYS A 75 -1.38 8.62 10.15
N LEU A 76 -0.97 7.85 9.19
CA LEU A 76 0.36 7.19 9.22
C LEU A 76 1.47 8.07 8.70
#